data_559561d65f47bf3be84a0e70a32ba569
#
_entry.id   559561d65f47bf3be84a0e70a32ba569
#
_cell.length_a   1.000
_cell.length_b   1.000
_cell.length_c   1.000
_cell.angle_alpha   90.00
_cell.angle_beta   90.00
_cell.angle_gamma   90.00
#
_symmetry.space_group_name_H-M   'P 1'
#
loop_
_entity.id
_entity.type
_entity.pdbx_description
1 polymer ?
#
loop_
_entity_poly.entity_id
_entity_poly.type
_entity_poly.pdbx_seq_one_letter_code
_entity_poly.pdbx_strand_id
1 'polypeptide(L)'
;MALEKIQKANDIKELTEEELKELSDEIRRFLIEKISVTGGHLASNLGVVELTMALHKVLHFPEDKLIWDVGHQSYTHKLLTGRKEGFDDLRKYGGMSGFPKRKESKCDAFDTGHSSTSISAGLGYVAARELQQEHYNVVSVIGDGSMTGGMAYEALNNASRLKSNFIIVLNDNTMSISKNVGGMSNYLNGLRTTQVYSDLKRGVEDTIKRIPGRGERIVHQVKKTKSGIKQLFVPGMFFEDMGITYLGPVDGHDLKTLTKTLNEAKRVNHAVLVHVVTKKGKGYLPAETNPSKFHGTGPFDVTTGETIGGSGKDSYTDIFSKVLADIGKKDKKVVAITAAMADGTGLSRFAKLFPERFFDVGIAEEHAMTFAAGLAAGGMKPVFAVYSSFLQRAFDQTIHDVCLQNLPVVIAVDRAGLVGSDGETHQGVFDLSFLSLIPNLSILSPKNRWEMADMVRFAVDFQYPVALRYPRGEAYEGLKEFRAPIEYGKSELLYEESEIAVMFVGHMSFLAEQVREDLKAAGYQCSLINARFVKPLDTERIRKISENHRILVTIEENVLTGGFGEQVEDFVMREGIPLKVCTIGISDDYVEHGNVDVLRKEVGLDRESIVKKVIADDQRIKEEK
;
A
#
# COMPACT_ATOMS: atom_id res chain seq x y z
N MET A 1 10.23 6.78 34.91
CA MET A 1 10.11 6.17 33.57
C MET A 1 10.85 7.05 32.56
N ALA A 2 11.71 6.47 31.75
CA ALA A 2 12.52 7.20 30.77
C ALA A 2 11.65 7.83 29.66
N LEU A 3 10.56 7.17 29.27
CA LEU A 3 9.61 7.69 28.25
C LEU A 3 8.91 8.98 28.70
N GLU A 4 8.68 9.17 30.00
CA GLU A 4 8.08 10.41 30.52
C GLU A 4 9.01 11.63 30.42
N LYS A 5 10.31 11.42 30.21
CA LYS A 5 11.28 12.49 29.97
C LYS A 5 11.29 12.98 28.53
N ILE A 6 10.64 12.25 27.63
CA ILE A 6 10.53 12.61 26.19
C ILE A 6 9.27 13.46 25.98
N GLN A 7 9.43 14.77 25.96
CA GLN A 7 8.35 15.74 25.76
C GLN A 7 8.42 16.42 24.37
N LYS A 8 9.59 16.44 23.77
CA LYS A 8 9.85 17.07 22.46
C LYS A 8 11.02 16.38 21.74
N ALA A 9 11.18 16.73 20.48
CA ALA A 9 12.32 16.29 19.69
C ALA A 9 13.65 16.62 20.39
N ASN A 10 14.62 15.71 20.26
CA ASN A 10 15.97 15.77 20.80
C ASN A 10 16.11 15.48 22.31
N ASP A 11 15.04 15.37 23.09
CA ASP A 11 15.12 15.05 24.54
C ASP A 11 15.85 13.72 24.81
N ILE A 12 15.80 12.76 23.91
CA ILE A 12 16.53 11.48 24.00
C ILE A 12 18.05 11.68 24.16
N LYS A 13 18.59 12.82 23.71
CA LYS A 13 20.03 13.09 23.77
C LYS A 13 20.52 13.34 25.21
N GLU A 14 19.62 13.76 26.08
CA GLU A 14 19.91 14.07 27.47
C GLU A 14 19.84 12.81 28.38
N LEU A 15 19.38 11.67 27.85
CA LEU A 15 19.25 10.45 28.63
C LEU A 15 20.59 9.72 28.81
N THR A 16 20.79 9.14 30.01
CA THR A 16 21.92 8.26 30.33
C THR A 16 21.84 6.91 29.60
N GLU A 17 22.94 6.14 29.62
CA GLU A 17 22.95 4.80 28.98
C GLU A 17 21.94 3.84 29.63
N GLU A 18 21.76 3.90 30.95
CA GLU A 18 20.78 3.11 31.69
C GLU A 18 19.35 3.49 31.27
N GLU A 19 19.05 4.79 31.24
CA GLU A 19 17.73 5.29 30.82
C GLU A 19 17.41 4.95 29.36
N LEU A 20 18.39 4.95 28.46
CA LEU A 20 18.20 4.55 27.08
C LEU A 20 17.84 3.06 26.96
N LYS A 21 18.42 2.19 27.81
CA LYS A 21 18.06 0.77 27.85
C LYS A 21 16.63 0.58 28.35
N GLU A 22 16.26 1.27 29.43
CA GLU A 22 14.89 1.24 29.95
C GLU A 22 13.87 1.80 28.94
N LEU A 23 14.24 2.87 28.21
CA LEU A 23 13.39 3.50 27.21
C LEU A 23 12.95 2.55 26.11
N SER A 24 13.85 1.68 25.63
CA SER A 24 13.50 0.73 24.56
C SER A 24 12.41 -0.26 25.00
N ASP A 25 12.45 -0.72 26.25
CA ASP A 25 11.46 -1.62 26.82
C ASP A 25 10.14 -0.90 27.13
N GLU A 26 10.22 0.36 27.59
CA GLU A 26 9.04 1.20 27.84
C GLU A 26 8.31 1.51 26.55
N ILE A 27 9.00 1.88 25.46
CA ILE A 27 8.42 2.11 24.14
C ILE A 27 7.69 0.86 23.64
N ARG A 28 8.30 -0.34 23.75
CA ARG A 28 7.65 -1.59 23.32
C ARG A 28 6.37 -1.86 24.10
N ARG A 29 6.41 -1.75 25.42
CA ARG A 29 5.21 -1.94 26.26
C ARG A 29 4.12 -0.95 25.90
N PHE A 30 4.46 0.33 25.75
CA PHE A 30 3.54 1.37 25.35
C PHE A 30 2.88 1.08 23.98
N LEU A 31 3.68 0.69 22.97
CA LEU A 31 3.16 0.38 21.65
C LEU A 31 2.24 -0.85 21.66
N ILE A 32 2.60 -1.91 22.40
CA ILE A 32 1.76 -3.11 22.53
C ILE A 32 0.42 -2.73 23.16
N GLU A 33 0.44 -1.99 24.27
CA GLU A 33 -0.76 -1.53 24.99
C GLU A 33 -1.66 -0.66 24.10
N LYS A 34 -1.12 0.37 23.48
CA LYS A 34 -1.92 1.31 22.68
C LYS A 34 -2.46 0.66 21.40
N ILE A 35 -1.64 -0.08 20.66
CA ILE A 35 -2.07 -0.70 19.40
C ILE A 35 -3.04 -1.87 19.65
N SER A 36 -2.99 -2.51 20.81
CA SER A 36 -3.99 -3.53 21.18
C SER A 36 -5.43 -2.97 21.21
N VAL A 37 -5.57 -1.67 21.46
CA VAL A 37 -6.87 -0.97 21.53
C VAL A 37 -7.20 -0.27 20.21
N THR A 38 -6.25 0.47 19.62
CA THR A 38 -6.51 1.28 18.42
C THR A 38 -6.37 0.48 17.12
N GLY A 39 -5.69 -0.65 17.15
CA GLY A 39 -5.14 -1.27 15.95
C GLY A 39 -3.93 -0.48 15.42
N GLY A 40 -3.25 -1.02 14.41
CA GLY A 40 -2.10 -0.36 13.78
C GLY A 40 -1.01 -1.31 13.32
N HIS A 41 0.18 -0.75 13.03
CA HIS A 41 1.32 -1.48 12.48
C HIS A 41 2.27 -1.89 13.62
N LEU A 42 1.95 -2.99 14.35
CA LEU A 42 2.70 -3.35 15.56
C LEU A 42 4.06 -3.98 15.25
N ALA A 43 4.09 -5.07 14.47
CA ALA A 43 5.31 -5.86 14.30
C ALA A 43 6.46 -5.07 13.66
N SER A 44 6.16 -4.20 12.71
CA SER A 44 7.15 -3.35 12.04
C SER A 44 7.76 -2.32 13.01
N ASN A 45 6.94 -1.74 13.88
CA ASN A 45 7.40 -0.77 14.88
C ASN A 45 8.25 -1.40 15.99
N LEU A 46 7.84 -2.56 16.51
CA LEU A 46 8.60 -3.28 17.54
C LEU A 46 10.01 -3.67 17.05
N GLY A 47 10.15 -3.93 15.75
CA GLY A 47 11.42 -4.30 15.14
C GLY A 47 12.45 -3.17 15.01
N VAL A 48 12.04 -1.90 15.05
CA VAL A 48 12.91 -0.75 14.75
C VAL A 48 13.08 0.23 15.92
N VAL A 49 12.77 -0.18 17.14
CA VAL A 49 12.83 0.70 18.32
C VAL A 49 14.24 1.24 18.50
N GLU A 50 15.25 0.38 18.64
CA GLU A 50 16.65 0.79 18.86
C GLU A 50 17.23 1.50 17.63
N LEU A 51 16.87 1.09 16.41
CA LEU A 51 17.27 1.78 15.19
C LEU A 51 16.76 3.22 15.20
N THR A 52 15.48 3.43 15.54
CA THR A 52 14.88 4.78 15.60
C THR A 52 15.53 5.62 16.71
N MET A 53 15.78 5.02 17.89
CA MET A 53 16.50 5.70 18.97
C MET A 53 17.91 6.11 18.54
N ALA A 54 18.65 5.25 17.84
CA ALA A 54 19.98 5.56 17.31
C ALA A 54 19.95 6.74 16.32
N LEU A 55 18.97 6.76 15.41
CA LEU A 55 18.76 7.86 14.50
C LEU A 55 18.51 9.18 15.25
N HIS A 56 17.66 9.17 16.29
CA HIS A 56 17.37 10.33 17.12
C HIS A 56 18.55 10.78 17.99
N LYS A 57 19.45 9.87 18.36
CA LYS A 57 20.70 10.23 19.06
C LYS A 57 21.68 10.94 18.13
N VAL A 58 21.71 10.60 16.83
CA VAL A 58 22.68 11.08 15.85
C VAL A 58 22.20 12.30 15.08
N LEU A 59 20.90 12.35 14.75
CA LEU A 59 20.27 13.44 14.00
C LEU A 59 19.76 14.54 14.92
N HIS A 60 19.62 15.76 14.39
CA HIS A 60 19.05 16.92 15.08
C HIS A 60 17.77 17.34 14.39
N PHE A 61 16.63 17.21 15.07
CA PHE A 61 15.31 17.53 14.52
C PHE A 61 14.86 18.92 14.96
N PRO A 62 14.18 19.67 14.06
CA PRO A 62 13.70 19.30 12.70
C PRO A 62 14.68 19.61 11.57
N GLU A 63 15.92 20.04 11.85
CA GLU A 63 16.91 20.47 10.86
C GLU A 63 17.28 19.31 9.94
N ASP A 64 17.73 18.17 10.50
CA ASP A 64 18.05 16.96 9.75
C ASP A 64 16.78 16.31 9.18
N LYS A 65 16.88 15.70 8.00
CA LYS A 65 15.74 15.11 7.27
C LYS A 65 15.79 13.60 7.35
N LEU A 66 14.77 13.04 8.01
CA LEU A 66 14.56 11.59 8.09
C LEU A 66 13.33 11.21 7.25
N ILE A 67 13.55 10.41 6.20
CA ILE A 67 12.51 9.94 5.30
C ILE A 67 12.30 8.43 5.51
N TRP A 68 11.09 8.06 5.90
CA TRP A 68 10.69 6.67 6.08
C TRP A 68 10.12 6.12 4.79
N ASP A 69 10.62 4.97 4.33
CA ASP A 69 9.97 4.24 3.24
C ASP A 69 8.68 3.57 3.76
N VAL A 70 7.57 3.69 3.05
CA VAL A 70 6.23 3.36 3.52
C VAL A 70 5.83 4.21 4.73
N GLY A 71 6.60 4.22 5.80
CA GLY A 71 6.37 5.02 7.00
C GLY A 71 5.53 4.34 8.09
N HIS A 72 5.04 3.13 7.85
CA HIS A 72 4.25 2.35 8.83
C HIS A 72 5.05 1.96 10.09
N GLN A 73 6.38 2.06 10.07
CA GLN A 73 7.31 1.78 11.17
C GLN A 73 7.74 3.04 11.96
N SER A 74 7.03 4.16 11.80
CA SER A 74 7.44 5.47 12.36
C SER A 74 6.90 5.79 13.75
N TYR A 75 6.24 4.85 14.45
CA TYR A 75 5.60 5.16 15.74
C TYR A 75 6.59 5.55 16.84
N THR A 76 7.75 4.89 16.88
CA THR A 76 8.84 5.30 17.78
C THR A 76 9.36 6.72 17.46
N HIS A 77 9.42 7.10 16.18
CA HIS A 77 9.75 8.47 15.77
C HIS A 77 8.70 9.47 16.28
N LYS A 78 7.39 9.13 16.18
CA LYS A 78 6.32 9.96 16.72
C LYS A 78 6.45 10.14 18.25
N LEU A 79 6.76 9.06 18.98
CA LEU A 79 7.02 9.13 20.43
C LEU A 79 8.21 10.05 20.77
N LEU A 80 9.33 9.86 20.07
CA LEU A 80 10.57 10.60 20.31
C LEU A 80 10.50 12.07 19.84
N THR A 81 9.42 12.48 19.18
CA THR A 81 9.12 13.86 18.79
C THR A 81 7.99 14.49 19.62
N GLY A 82 7.63 13.88 20.77
CA GLY A 82 6.69 14.42 21.74
C GLY A 82 5.22 14.21 21.44
N ARG A 83 4.86 13.23 20.59
CA ARG A 83 3.47 12.95 20.18
C ARG A 83 2.83 11.77 20.92
N LYS A 84 3.26 11.50 22.16
CA LYS A 84 2.79 10.35 22.97
C LYS A 84 1.27 10.33 23.15
N GLU A 85 0.67 11.48 23.43
CA GLU A 85 -0.78 11.59 23.67
C GLU A 85 -1.62 11.27 22.43
N GLY A 86 -1.11 11.55 21.23
CA GLY A 86 -1.79 11.25 19.98
C GLY A 86 -2.07 9.75 19.74
N PHE A 87 -1.43 8.86 20.50
CA PHE A 87 -1.67 7.42 20.38
C PHE A 87 -3.03 6.96 20.89
N ASP A 88 -3.75 7.77 21.67
CA ASP A 88 -5.12 7.46 22.10
C ASP A 88 -6.12 7.57 20.95
N ASP A 89 -5.79 8.40 19.96
CA ASP A 89 -6.58 8.61 18.75
C ASP A 89 -5.83 8.24 17.47
N LEU A 90 -4.85 7.33 17.59
CA LEU A 90 -4.10 6.82 16.45
C LEU A 90 -5.03 6.19 15.41
N ARG A 91 -4.97 6.66 14.15
CA ARG A 91 -5.74 6.18 13.00
C ARG A 91 -7.27 6.39 13.11
N LYS A 92 -7.74 7.20 14.07
CA LYS A 92 -9.13 7.67 14.13
C LYS A 92 -9.28 8.98 13.34
N TYR A 93 -10.46 9.26 12.84
CA TYR A 93 -10.74 10.51 12.12
C TYR A 93 -10.42 11.73 12.99
N GLY A 94 -9.69 12.69 12.44
CA GLY A 94 -9.20 13.86 13.16
C GLY A 94 -8.08 13.60 14.18
N GLY A 95 -7.66 12.34 14.36
CA GLY A 95 -6.57 11.94 15.24
C GLY A 95 -5.22 11.82 14.53
N MET A 96 -4.24 11.20 15.20
CA MET A 96 -2.90 11.01 14.67
C MET A 96 -2.87 9.94 13.57
N SER A 97 -2.21 10.23 12.44
CA SER A 97 -2.01 9.29 11.33
C SER A 97 -1.11 8.11 11.72
N GLY A 98 -1.35 6.95 11.11
CA GLY A 98 -0.46 5.79 11.17
C GLY A 98 0.84 5.91 10.35
N PHE A 99 1.04 7.04 9.67
CA PHE A 99 2.20 7.34 8.82
C PHE A 99 2.77 8.72 9.17
N PRO A 100 4.03 9.04 8.78
CA PRO A 100 4.56 10.40 8.89
C PRO A 100 3.70 11.40 8.11
N LYS A 101 3.43 12.55 8.72
CA LYS A 101 2.65 13.63 8.12
C LYS A 101 3.27 14.99 8.45
N ARG A 102 3.66 15.75 7.41
CA ARG A 102 4.23 17.10 7.55
C ARG A 102 3.28 18.06 8.26
N LYS A 103 1.97 17.84 8.10
CA LYS A 103 0.94 18.62 8.80
C LYS A 103 0.89 18.35 10.31
N GLU A 104 1.34 17.18 10.78
CA GLU A 104 1.37 16.83 12.20
C GLU A 104 2.62 17.34 12.91
N SER A 105 3.77 17.32 12.23
CA SER A 105 5.05 17.69 12.85
C SER A 105 6.08 18.17 11.83
N LYS A 106 6.84 19.21 12.20
CA LYS A 106 8.01 19.66 11.42
C LYS A 106 9.14 18.62 11.38
N CYS A 107 9.11 17.62 12.28
CA CYS A 107 10.06 16.51 12.30
C CYS A 107 9.75 15.44 11.25
N ASP A 108 8.54 15.43 10.68
CA ASP A 108 8.14 14.56 9.57
C ASP A 108 8.56 15.24 8.25
N ALA A 109 9.71 14.86 7.71
CA ALA A 109 10.28 15.52 6.54
C ALA A 109 9.45 15.30 5.27
N PHE A 110 8.79 14.14 5.13
CA PHE A 110 8.06 13.74 3.92
C PHE A 110 6.86 12.87 4.27
N ASP A 111 5.72 13.13 3.64
CA ASP A 111 4.52 12.30 3.77
C ASP A 111 4.75 11.00 3.00
N THR A 112 4.54 9.87 3.65
CA THR A 112 4.78 8.54 3.05
C THR A 112 3.58 7.62 3.26
N GLY A 113 3.55 6.51 2.54
CA GLY A 113 2.50 5.49 2.60
C GLY A 113 2.81 4.34 1.64
N HIS A 114 3.31 4.66 0.45
CA HIS A 114 3.75 3.68 -0.55
C HIS A 114 5.24 3.37 -0.43
N SER A 115 5.64 2.16 -0.85
CA SER A 115 7.02 1.68 -0.79
C SER A 115 7.93 2.30 -1.84
N SER A 116 9.25 2.14 -1.68
CA SER A 116 10.31 2.37 -2.66
C SER A 116 10.55 3.83 -3.04
N THR A 117 9.92 4.80 -2.34
CA THR A 117 10.01 6.24 -2.66
C THR A 117 11.06 6.99 -1.86
N SER A 118 11.49 6.44 -0.71
CA SER A 118 12.31 7.16 0.27
C SER A 118 13.68 7.59 -0.25
N ILE A 119 14.35 6.76 -1.04
CA ILE A 119 15.66 7.08 -1.59
C ILE A 119 15.55 8.24 -2.60
N SER A 120 14.54 8.19 -3.48
CA SER A 120 14.28 9.28 -4.44
C SER A 120 13.96 10.60 -3.74
N ALA A 121 13.09 10.58 -2.72
CA ALA A 121 12.77 11.77 -1.93
C ALA A 121 14.02 12.30 -1.19
N GLY A 122 14.85 11.40 -0.63
CA GLY A 122 16.12 11.75 0.00
C GLY A 122 17.09 12.41 -0.96
N LEU A 123 17.23 11.89 -2.18
CA LEU A 123 18.05 12.52 -3.24
C LEU A 123 17.57 13.92 -3.57
N GLY A 124 16.24 14.14 -3.61
CA GLY A 124 15.67 15.47 -3.79
C GLY A 124 16.07 16.44 -2.67
N TYR A 125 16.03 15.99 -1.41
CA TYR A 125 16.49 16.78 -0.26
C TYR A 125 18.00 17.09 -0.33
N VAL A 126 18.82 16.10 -0.72
CA VAL A 126 20.27 16.33 -0.92
C VAL A 126 20.51 17.38 -2.00
N ALA A 127 19.84 17.28 -3.13
CA ALA A 127 19.97 18.26 -4.21
C ALA A 127 19.51 19.66 -3.77
N ALA A 128 18.40 19.77 -3.05
CA ALA A 128 17.92 21.04 -2.51
C ALA A 128 18.92 21.65 -1.53
N ARG A 129 19.46 20.84 -0.61
CA ARG A 129 20.51 21.27 0.36
C ARG A 129 21.72 21.85 -0.36
N GLU A 130 22.24 21.17 -1.39
CA GLU A 130 23.39 21.64 -2.13
C GLU A 130 23.13 22.95 -2.89
N LEU A 131 21.96 23.04 -3.55
CA LEU A 131 21.55 24.26 -4.28
C LEU A 131 21.33 25.47 -3.36
N GLN A 132 20.85 25.23 -2.15
CA GLN A 132 20.59 26.27 -1.14
C GLN A 132 21.82 26.55 -0.27
N GLN A 133 22.91 25.80 -0.43
CA GLN A 133 24.13 25.88 0.40
C GLN A 133 23.85 25.68 1.89
N GLU A 134 22.87 24.84 2.21
CA GLU A 134 22.49 24.48 3.57
C GLU A 134 23.29 23.28 4.09
N HIS A 135 23.29 23.12 5.43
CA HIS A 135 24.06 22.08 6.10
C HIS A 135 23.18 21.28 7.06
N TYR A 136 22.55 20.22 6.54
CA TYR A 136 21.80 19.24 7.33
C TYR A 136 22.03 17.84 6.79
N ASN A 137 21.81 16.84 7.64
CA ASN A 137 21.89 15.45 7.22
C ASN A 137 20.59 15.02 6.55
N VAL A 138 20.71 14.11 5.55
CA VAL A 138 19.56 13.46 4.93
C VAL A 138 19.72 11.96 5.10
N VAL A 139 18.70 11.33 5.68
CA VAL A 139 18.66 9.89 5.93
C VAL A 139 17.35 9.33 5.38
N SER A 140 17.45 8.31 4.53
CA SER A 140 16.31 7.50 4.07
C SER A 140 16.38 6.13 4.70
N VAL A 141 15.28 5.68 5.34
CA VAL A 141 15.16 4.34 5.92
C VAL A 141 14.27 3.51 5.01
N ILE A 142 14.82 2.49 4.39
CA ILE A 142 14.10 1.60 3.46
C ILE A 142 14.14 0.16 3.96
N GLY A 143 13.00 -0.54 3.87
CA GLY A 143 12.92 -1.97 4.17
C GLY A 143 13.45 -2.84 3.01
N ASP A 144 13.93 -4.04 3.35
CA ASP A 144 14.40 -5.03 2.38
C ASP A 144 13.32 -5.45 1.38
N GLY A 145 12.04 -5.49 1.79
CA GLY A 145 10.91 -5.70 0.90
C GLY A 145 10.74 -4.57 -0.12
N SER A 146 10.86 -3.32 0.31
CA SER A 146 10.77 -2.14 -0.57
C SER A 146 11.92 -2.01 -1.57
N MET A 147 13.04 -2.68 -1.29
CA MET A 147 14.17 -2.78 -2.22
C MET A 147 13.87 -3.65 -3.46
N THR A 148 12.73 -4.34 -3.51
CA THR A 148 12.32 -5.10 -4.70
C THR A 148 11.63 -4.24 -5.75
N GLY A 149 11.22 -3.02 -5.42
CA GLY A 149 10.58 -2.08 -6.35
C GLY A 149 11.57 -1.41 -7.30
N GLY A 150 11.18 -1.21 -8.56
CA GLY A 150 12.01 -0.62 -9.61
C GLY A 150 12.53 0.78 -9.26
N MET A 151 11.69 1.65 -8.69
CA MET A 151 12.06 3.01 -8.28
C MET A 151 13.23 3.04 -7.28
N ALA A 152 13.37 2.03 -6.39
CA ALA A 152 14.50 1.94 -5.48
C ALA A 152 15.83 1.74 -6.25
N TYR A 153 15.83 0.92 -7.30
CA TYR A 153 17.01 0.73 -8.17
C TYR A 153 17.33 1.97 -9.00
N GLU A 154 16.33 2.64 -9.53
CA GLU A 154 16.48 3.91 -10.25
C GLU A 154 17.14 4.96 -9.34
N ALA A 155 16.67 5.06 -8.09
CA ALA A 155 17.22 5.96 -7.11
C ALA A 155 18.65 5.60 -6.71
N LEU A 156 18.97 4.32 -6.47
CA LEU A 156 20.35 3.87 -6.19
C LEU A 156 21.30 4.16 -7.36
N ASN A 157 20.85 3.93 -8.58
CA ASN A 157 21.62 4.27 -9.78
C ASN A 157 21.97 5.77 -9.84
N ASN A 158 21.05 6.64 -9.42
CA ASN A 158 21.30 8.07 -9.35
C ASN A 158 22.14 8.48 -8.11
N ALA A 159 21.93 7.81 -6.95
CA ALA A 159 22.70 8.04 -5.73
C ALA A 159 24.20 7.80 -5.92
N SER A 160 24.59 6.89 -6.80
CA SER A 160 25.97 6.57 -7.15
C SER A 160 26.78 7.78 -7.65
N ARG A 161 26.11 8.81 -8.13
CA ARG A 161 26.75 10.01 -8.71
C ARG A 161 26.94 11.16 -7.72
N LEU A 162 26.43 11.01 -6.49
CA LEU A 162 26.53 12.05 -5.46
C LEU A 162 27.98 12.30 -5.04
N LYS A 163 28.27 13.59 -4.80
CA LYS A 163 29.55 14.06 -4.24
C LYS A 163 29.37 14.70 -2.85
N SER A 164 28.23 14.44 -2.24
CA SER A 164 27.88 14.93 -0.91
C SER A 164 27.20 13.82 -0.11
N ASN A 165 27.19 13.94 1.21
CA ASN A 165 26.65 12.91 2.09
C ASN A 165 25.17 12.65 1.88
N PHE A 166 24.81 11.39 1.73
CA PHE A 166 23.45 10.85 1.77
C PHE A 166 23.47 9.48 2.45
N ILE A 167 22.71 9.31 3.51
CA ILE A 167 22.66 8.06 4.27
C ILE A 167 21.41 7.28 3.90
N ILE A 168 21.60 6.06 3.42
CA ILE A 168 20.52 5.10 3.14
C ILE A 168 20.64 4.00 4.20
N VAL A 169 19.64 3.87 5.06
CA VAL A 169 19.54 2.81 6.06
C VAL A 169 18.67 1.70 5.50
N LEU A 170 19.29 0.57 5.17
CA LEU A 170 18.60 -0.64 4.76
C LEU A 170 18.20 -1.43 6.03
N ASN A 171 16.92 -1.42 6.37
CA ASN A 171 16.35 -2.21 7.46
C ASN A 171 15.99 -3.60 6.95
N ASP A 172 16.82 -4.58 7.21
CA ASP A 172 16.67 -5.95 6.75
C ASP A 172 16.11 -6.85 7.85
N ASN A 173 14.88 -7.31 7.68
CA ASN A 173 14.19 -8.24 8.58
C ASN A 173 13.64 -9.49 7.89
N THR A 174 14.02 -9.73 6.63
CA THR A 174 13.60 -10.86 5.76
C THR A 174 12.15 -10.85 5.31
N MET A 175 11.41 -9.78 5.63
CA MET A 175 9.97 -9.77 5.43
C MET A 175 9.48 -8.41 4.92
N SER A 176 8.54 -8.47 3.98
CA SER A 176 7.56 -7.42 3.71
C SER A 176 6.28 -7.68 4.53
N ILE A 177 5.12 -7.84 3.91
CA ILE A 177 3.92 -8.43 4.55
C ILE A 177 4.15 -9.94 4.73
N SER A 178 4.69 -10.61 3.72
CA SER A 178 5.14 -12.02 3.71
C SER A 178 6.67 -12.10 3.62
N LYS A 179 7.23 -13.32 3.52
CA LYS A 179 8.66 -13.51 3.28
C LYS A 179 9.04 -12.90 1.93
N ASN A 180 10.16 -12.18 1.90
CA ASN A 180 10.66 -11.60 0.66
C ASN A 180 11.08 -12.66 -0.34
N VAL A 181 10.91 -12.37 -1.63
CA VAL A 181 11.21 -13.24 -2.76
C VAL A 181 12.29 -12.65 -3.68
N GLY A 182 12.87 -13.49 -4.54
CA GLY A 182 13.75 -13.07 -5.60
C GLY A 182 15.22 -12.94 -5.25
N GLY A 183 16.02 -12.51 -6.25
CA GLY A 183 17.49 -12.46 -6.19
C GLY A 183 18.04 -11.52 -5.13
N MET A 184 17.40 -10.35 -4.93
CA MET A 184 17.82 -9.39 -3.91
C MET A 184 17.67 -9.96 -2.50
N SER A 185 16.55 -10.64 -2.22
CA SER A 185 16.36 -11.30 -0.93
C SER A 185 17.43 -12.38 -0.67
N ASN A 186 17.77 -13.18 -1.70
CA ASN A 186 18.85 -14.18 -1.60
C ASN A 186 20.21 -13.52 -1.38
N TYR A 187 20.49 -12.41 -2.06
CA TYR A 187 21.72 -11.64 -1.89
C TYR A 187 21.86 -11.11 -0.45
N LEU A 188 20.82 -10.46 0.09
CA LEU A 188 20.79 -9.95 1.46
C LEU A 188 20.92 -11.09 2.49
N ASN A 189 20.28 -12.24 2.26
CA ASN A 189 20.47 -13.43 3.08
C ASN A 189 21.94 -13.89 3.14
N GLY A 190 22.63 -13.87 1.99
CA GLY A 190 24.05 -14.14 1.92
C GLY A 190 24.88 -13.18 2.76
N LEU A 191 24.57 -11.87 2.73
CA LEU A 191 25.26 -10.87 3.54
C LEU A 191 25.11 -11.10 5.05
N ARG A 192 23.93 -11.48 5.51
CA ARG A 192 23.65 -11.76 6.94
C ARG A 192 24.44 -12.96 7.50
N THR A 193 24.60 -13.99 6.69
CA THR A 193 25.32 -15.20 7.11
C THR A 193 26.83 -15.03 7.11
N THR A 194 27.35 -13.95 6.53
CA THR A 194 28.79 -13.70 6.36
C THR A 194 29.41 -12.94 7.56
N GLN A 195 28.70 -12.74 8.65
CA GLN A 195 29.24 -12.11 9.87
C GLN A 195 30.49 -12.83 10.39
N VAL A 196 30.56 -14.15 10.25
CA VAL A 196 31.74 -14.97 10.52
C VAL A 196 32.95 -14.58 9.65
N TYR A 197 32.69 -14.04 8.45
CA TYR A 197 33.74 -13.65 7.49
C TYR A 197 34.34 -12.27 7.78
N SER A 198 33.58 -11.33 8.37
CA SER A 198 34.11 -10.00 8.74
C SER A 198 35.10 -10.11 9.89
N ASP A 199 34.86 -11.03 10.83
CA ASP A 199 35.77 -11.33 11.95
C ASP A 199 37.01 -12.06 11.44
N LEU A 200 36.87 -12.97 10.46
CA LEU A 200 37.98 -13.62 9.79
C LEU A 200 38.82 -12.62 9.00
N LYS A 201 38.20 -11.66 8.28
CA LYS A 201 38.86 -10.62 7.51
C LYS A 201 39.67 -9.68 8.40
N ARG A 202 39.12 -9.22 9.53
CA ARG A 202 39.82 -8.42 10.55
C ARG A 202 41.02 -9.21 11.12
N GLY A 203 40.79 -10.47 11.47
CA GLY A 203 41.86 -11.35 11.98
C GLY A 203 42.97 -11.58 10.98
N VAL A 204 42.66 -11.73 9.69
CA VAL A 204 43.68 -11.89 8.61
C VAL A 204 44.40 -10.57 8.32
N GLU A 205 43.70 -9.43 8.24
CA GLU A 205 44.32 -8.11 8.05
C GLU A 205 45.24 -7.74 9.23
N ASP A 206 44.80 -8.01 10.46
CA ASP A 206 45.61 -7.75 11.66
C ASP A 206 46.79 -8.72 11.77
N THR A 207 46.66 -9.96 11.31
CA THR A 207 47.74 -10.94 11.28
C THR A 207 48.76 -10.57 10.21
N ILE A 208 48.36 -10.12 9.02
CA ILE A 208 49.24 -9.68 7.94
C ILE A 208 49.97 -8.38 8.32
N LYS A 209 49.28 -7.43 8.99
CA LYS A 209 49.91 -6.19 9.50
C LYS A 209 50.99 -6.44 10.56
N ARG A 210 50.92 -7.57 11.26
CA ARG A 210 51.91 -7.98 12.32
C ARG A 210 53.18 -8.62 11.75
N ILE A 211 53.30 -8.84 10.45
CA ILE A 211 54.51 -9.40 9.80
C ILE A 211 55.57 -8.28 9.69
N PRO A 212 56.70 -8.35 10.41
CA PRO A 212 57.70 -7.29 10.40
C PRO A 212 58.36 -7.12 9.02
N GLY A 213 58.38 -5.89 8.48
CA GLY A 213 59.17 -5.49 7.32
C GLY A 213 58.60 -5.78 5.93
N ARG A 214 57.48 -6.51 5.79
CA ARG A 214 56.85 -6.83 4.50
C ARG A 214 55.31 -6.70 4.48
N GLY A 215 54.67 -6.44 5.59
CA GLY A 215 53.21 -6.44 5.73
C GLY A 215 52.47 -5.46 4.82
N GLU A 216 52.95 -4.23 4.68
CA GLU A 216 52.34 -3.20 3.82
C GLU A 216 52.46 -3.51 2.31
N ARG A 217 53.62 -4.09 1.90
CA ARG A 217 53.82 -4.49 0.49
C ARG A 217 52.94 -5.69 0.13
N ILE A 218 52.76 -6.63 1.03
CA ILE A 218 51.87 -7.79 0.85
C ILE A 218 50.41 -7.33 0.77
N VAL A 219 50.00 -6.41 1.63
CA VAL A 219 48.64 -5.81 1.59
C VAL A 219 48.41 -5.07 0.26
N HIS A 220 49.44 -4.35 -0.26
CA HIS A 220 49.34 -3.62 -1.53
C HIS A 220 49.34 -4.55 -2.75
N GLN A 221 50.12 -5.64 -2.73
CA GLN A 221 50.13 -6.65 -3.78
C GLN A 221 48.85 -7.52 -3.77
N VAL A 222 48.36 -7.89 -2.61
CA VAL A 222 47.06 -8.59 -2.45
C VAL A 222 45.90 -7.68 -2.91
N LYS A 223 45.97 -6.37 -2.68
CA LYS A 223 45.04 -5.41 -3.26
C LYS A 223 45.08 -5.33 -4.79
N LYS A 224 46.23 -5.52 -5.43
CA LYS A 224 46.37 -5.52 -6.90
C LYS A 224 46.00 -6.86 -7.56
N THR A 225 46.15 -7.99 -6.88
CA THR A 225 45.80 -9.32 -7.40
C THR A 225 44.34 -9.69 -7.10
N LYS A 226 43.64 -8.82 -6.41
CA LYS A 226 42.25 -8.98 -5.95
C LYS A 226 41.18 -8.97 -7.05
N SER A 227 41.51 -8.65 -8.31
CA SER A 227 40.48 -8.67 -9.38
C SER A 227 40.00 -10.09 -9.76
N GLY A 228 40.76 -11.14 -9.48
CA GLY A 228 40.36 -12.52 -9.79
C GLY A 228 39.75 -13.28 -8.62
N ILE A 229 40.08 -12.93 -7.38
CA ILE A 229 39.56 -13.58 -6.14
C ILE A 229 38.42 -12.78 -5.53
N LYS A 230 38.31 -11.48 -5.89
CA LYS A 230 37.23 -10.56 -5.44
C LYS A 230 35.82 -10.96 -5.90
N GLN A 231 35.72 -11.78 -6.93
CA GLN A 231 34.38 -12.19 -7.45
C GLN A 231 33.65 -13.23 -6.59
N LEU A 232 34.28 -13.73 -5.56
CA LEU A 232 33.67 -14.87 -4.85
C LEU A 232 32.96 -14.54 -3.55
N PHE A 233 33.18 -13.50 -2.78
CA PHE A 233 32.47 -13.32 -1.47
C PHE A 233 32.91 -12.08 -0.66
N VAL A 234 32.70 -10.85 -1.15
CA VAL A 234 32.79 -9.68 -0.25
C VAL A 234 31.37 -9.16 0.00
N PRO A 235 30.89 -9.10 1.24
CA PRO A 235 29.60 -8.49 1.57
C PRO A 235 29.51 -7.06 1.01
N GLY A 236 28.37 -6.70 0.41
CA GLY A 236 28.12 -5.35 -0.07
C GLY A 236 28.66 -5.00 -1.46
N MET A 237 29.32 -5.93 -2.16
CA MET A 237 29.92 -5.66 -3.50
C MET A 237 28.95 -5.00 -4.47
N PHE A 238 27.68 -5.43 -4.51
CA PHE A 238 26.69 -4.83 -5.40
C PHE A 238 26.57 -3.31 -5.21
N PHE A 239 26.49 -2.86 -3.97
CA PHE A 239 26.38 -1.42 -3.66
C PHE A 239 27.69 -0.69 -3.88
N GLU A 240 28.83 -1.31 -3.50
CA GLU A 240 30.17 -0.73 -3.72
C GLU A 240 30.53 -0.62 -5.21
N ASP A 241 30.16 -1.61 -6.03
CA ASP A 241 30.35 -1.58 -7.48
C ASP A 241 29.49 -0.50 -8.14
N MET A 242 28.35 -0.15 -7.53
CA MET A 242 27.55 1.01 -7.92
C MET A 242 28.11 2.34 -7.40
N GLY A 243 29.20 2.38 -6.64
CA GLY A 243 29.78 3.60 -6.10
C GLY A 243 29.16 4.08 -4.78
N ILE A 244 28.38 3.23 -4.10
CA ILE A 244 27.75 3.51 -2.80
C ILE A 244 28.58 2.79 -1.72
N THR A 245 29.11 3.52 -0.74
CA THR A 245 29.82 2.89 0.38
C THR A 245 28.88 2.01 1.18
N TYR A 246 29.29 0.77 1.47
CA TYR A 246 28.52 -0.17 2.25
C TYR A 246 29.10 -0.32 3.67
N LEU A 247 28.26 -0.09 4.69
CA LEU A 247 28.56 -0.30 6.11
C LEU A 247 27.61 -1.35 6.69
N GLY A 248 28.14 -2.42 7.19
CA GLY A 248 27.32 -3.47 7.82
C GLY A 248 27.71 -4.90 7.40
N PRO A 249 26.87 -5.91 7.71
CA PRO A 249 25.60 -5.75 8.46
C PRO A 249 25.83 -5.41 9.95
N VAL A 250 24.90 -4.64 10.54
CA VAL A 250 24.93 -4.20 11.94
C VAL A 250 23.70 -4.75 12.64
N ASP A 251 23.85 -5.19 13.89
CA ASP A 251 22.71 -5.57 14.73
C ASP A 251 21.83 -4.33 15.01
N GLY A 252 20.60 -4.37 14.51
CA GLY A 252 19.61 -3.31 14.64
C GLY A 252 19.04 -3.15 16.06
N HIS A 253 19.49 -3.98 17.00
CA HIS A 253 19.10 -3.95 18.41
C HIS A 253 20.25 -3.58 19.34
N ASP A 254 21.44 -3.33 18.81
CA ASP A 254 22.57 -2.77 19.55
C ASP A 254 22.67 -1.26 19.33
N LEU A 255 22.03 -0.49 20.23
CA LEU A 255 21.99 0.97 20.17
C LEU A 255 23.38 1.62 20.08
N LYS A 256 24.37 1.06 20.78
CA LYS A 256 25.74 1.60 20.82
C LYS A 256 26.43 1.42 19.47
N THR A 257 26.37 0.22 18.90
CA THR A 257 26.95 -0.07 17.60
C THR A 257 26.23 0.70 16.48
N LEU A 258 24.91 0.79 16.51
CA LEU A 258 24.12 1.60 15.57
C LEU A 258 24.54 3.06 15.60
N THR A 259 24.59 3.68 16.79
CA THR A 259 24.98 5.10 16.97
C THR A 259 26.38 5.35 16.43
N LYS A 260 27.32 4.43 16.68
CA LYS A 260 28.69 4.52 16.15
C LYS A 260 28.70 4.45 14.63
N THR A 261 28.02 3.47 14.03
CA THR A 261 28.01 3.28 12.57
C THR A 261 27.31 4.44 11.84
N LEU A 262 26.21 4.96 12.40
CA LEU A 262 25.55 6.15 11.84
C LEU A 262 26.44 7.40 11.89
N ASN A 263 27.22 7.58 12.98
CA ASN A 263 28.20 8.67 13.05
C ASN A 263 29.38 8.48 12.06
N GLU A 264 29.78 7.24 11.77
CA GLU A 264 30.74 6.95 10.69
C GLU A 264 30.14 7.29 9.31
N ALA A 265 28.87 6.91 9.07
CA ALA A 265 28.17 7.22 7.84
C ALA A 265 28.04 8.74 7.57
N LYS A 266 27.85 9.56 8.60
CA LYS A 266 27.83 11.04 8.47
C LYS A 266 29.12 11.63 7.95
N ARG A 267 30.25 10.94 8.09
CA ARG A 267 31.57 11.43 7.65
C ARG A 267 31.89 11.08 6.20
N VAL A 268 31.09 10.25 5.58
CA VAL A 268 31.22 9.89 4.16
C VAL A 268 30.69 11.03 3.31
N ASN A 269 31.45 11.50 2.33
CA ASN A 269 31.07 12.64 1.47
C ASN A 269 30.45 12.22 0.12
N HIS A 270 29.78 11.09 0.09
CA HIS A 270 28.98 10.56 -1.02
C HIS A 270 27.88 9.65 -0.44
N ALA A 271 27.11 8.96 -1.30
CA ALA A 271 26.08 8.04 -0.83
C ALA A 271 26.67 6.88 -0.03
N VAL A 272 26.06 6.57 1.11
CA VAL A 272 26.45 5.47 2.00
C VAL A 272 25.22 4.66 2.39
N LEU A 273 25.30 3.34 2.26
CA LEU A 273 24.27 2.41 2.69
C LEU A 273 24.68 1.75 4.00
N VAL A 274 23.89 1.92 5.04
CA VAL A 274 24.02 1.27 6.34
C VAL A 274 23.06 0.10 6.38
N HIS A 275 23.58 -1.13 6.31
CA HIS A 275 22.78 -2.35 6.37
C HIS A 275 22.55 -2.75 7.83
N VAL A 276 21.29 -2.70 8.27
CA VAL A 276 20.86 -2.97 9.65
C VAL A 276 19.96 -4.20 9.66
N VAL A 277 20.33 -5.20 10.45
CA VAL A 277 19.54 -6.43 10.61
C VAL A 277 18.64 -6.31 11.84
N THR A 278 17.34 -6.45 11.64
CA THR A 278 16.34 -6.33 12.72
C THR A 278 15.47 -7.57 12.81
N LYS A 279 14.73 -7.70 13.92
CA LYS A 279 13.74 -8.76 14.14
C LYS A 279 12.34 -8.15 14.21
N LYS A 280 11.51 -8.42 13.20
CA LYS A 280 10.12 -7.96 13.15
C LYS A 280 9.32 -8.50 14.33
N GLY A 281 8.57 -7.65 15.04
CA GLY A 281 7.79 -8.05 16.22
C GLY A 281 8.57 -8.22 17.52
N LYS A 282 9.86 -7.84 17.57
CA LYS A 282 10.75 -8.05 18.72
C LYS A 282 10.14 -7.60 20.05
N GLY A 283 10.22 -8.50 21.05
CA GLY A 283 9.76 -8.26 22.42
C GLY A 283 8.28 -8.57 22.65
N TYR A 284 7.56 -9.08 21.62
CA TYR A 284 6.19 -9.56 21.75
C TYR A 284 6.04 -10.90 21.03
N LEU A 285 6.02 -12.00 21.78
CA LEU A 285 6.05 -13.35 21.23
C LEU A 285 5.00 -13.63 20.14
N PRO A 286 3.70 -13.22 20.29
CA PRO A 286 2.73 -13.40 19.23
C PRO A 286 3.13 -12.70 17.91
N ALA A 287 3.71 -11.50 17.97
CA ALA A 287 4.16 -10.77 16.79
C ALA A 287 5.47 -11.33 16.20
N GLU A 288 6.36 -11.87 17.01
CA GLU A 288 7.56 -12.57 16.54
C GLU A 288 7.23 -13.87 15.81
N THR A 289 6.21 -14.60 16.30
CA THR A 289 5.79 -15.89 15.75
C THR A 289 4.95 -15.73 14.48
N ASN A 290 4.10 -14.70 14.43
CA ASN A 290 3.25 -14.40 13.28
C ASN A 290 3.32 -12.90 12.90
N PRO A 291 4.45 -12.43 12.36
CA PRO A 291 4.64 -11.02 12.05
C PRO A 291 3.71 -10.49 10.96
N SER A 292 3.20 -11.36 10.07
CA SER A 292 2.22 -10.99 9.04
C SER A 292 0.87 -10.58 9.65
N LYS A 293 0.38 -11.29 10.67
CA LYS A 293 -0.86 -10.94 11.41
C LYS A 293 -0.76 -9.55 12.05
N PHE A 294 0.43 -9.20 12.57
CA PHE A 294 0.68 -7.93 13.25
C PHE A 294 1.34 -6.87 12.36
N HIS A 295 1.39 -7.10 11.04
CA HIS A 295 1.84 -6.08 10.09
C HIS A 295 0.87 -4.90 10.03
N GLY A 296 -0.44 -5.19 9.96
CA GLY A 296 -1.53 -4.22 10.09
C GLY A 296 -2.70 -4.89 10.80
N THR A 297 -2.77 -4.74 12.14
CA THR A 297 -3.76 -5.43 12.96
C THR A 297 -4.90 -4.51 13.39
N GLY A 298 -6.09 -5.08 13.56
CA GLY A 298 -7.16 -4.47 14.36
C GLY A 298 -6.88 -4.60 15.85
N PRO A 299 -7.82 -4.20 16.72
CA PRO A 299 -7.74 -4.45 18.16
C PRO A 299 -7.55 -5.94 18.48
N PHE A 300 -6.74 -6.23 19.51
CA PHE A 300 -6.41 -7.61 19.87
C PHE A 300 -6.19 -7.76 21.39
N ASP A 301 -6.35 -8.98 21.89
CA ASP A 301 -6.00 -9.33 23.28
C ASP A 301 -4.48 -9.46 23.43
N VAL A 302 -3.89 -8.70 24.35
CA VAL A 302 -2.43 -8.64 24.55
C VAL A 302 -1.85 -9.99 25.00
N THR A 303 -2.60 -10.77 25.77
CA THR A 303 -2.11 -12.04 26.33
C THR A 303 -2.05 -13.13 25.27
N THR A 304 -3.10 -13.23 24.45
CA THR A 304 -3.22 -14.29 23.45
C THR A 304 -2.76 -13.89 22.06
N GLY A 305 -2.76 -12.59 21.77
CA GLY A 305 -2.53 -12.04 20.43
C GLY A 305 -3.72 -12.23 19.48
N GLU A 306 -4.90 -12.70 19.97
CA GLU A 306 -6.06 -12.91 19.14
C GLU A 306 -6.80 -11.61 18.86
N THR A 307 -7.26 -11.43 17.61
CA THR A 307 -8.00 -10.24 17.18
C THR A 307 -9.37 -10.19 17.85
N ILE A 308 -9.73 -9.05 18.39
CA ILE A 308 -11.05 -8.79 19.00
C ILE A 308 -12.00 -8.32 17.90
N GLY A 309 -13.12 -9.01 17.75
CA GLY A 309 -14.13 -8.72 16.75
C GLY A 309 -13.91 -9.51 15.46
N GLY A 310 -14.97 -9.57 14.67
CA GLY A 310 -15.07 -10.31 13.41
C GLY A 310 -16.45 -10.97 13.36
N SER A 311 -17.21 -10.75 12.29
CA SER A 311 -18.56 -11.27 12.14
C SER A 311 -18.60 -12.75 11.76
N GLY A 312 -17.45 -13.33 11.37
CA GLY A 312 -17.37 -14.69 10.83
C GLY A 312 -17.98 -14.85 9.43
N LYS A 313 -18.41 -13.76 8.80
CA LYS A 313 -18.93 -13.76 7.43
C LYS A 313 -17.78 -13.67 6.41
N ASP A 314 -18.02 -14.23 5.22
CA ASP A 314 -17.06 -14.12 4.12
C ASP A 314 -16.95 -12.66 3.64
N SER A 315 -15.72 -12.21 3.45
CA SER A 315 -15.40 -10.97 2.74
C SER A 315 -15.49 -11.17 1.21
N TYR A 316 -15.49 -10.06 0.45
CA TYR A 316 -15.36 -10.13 -1.01
C TYR A 316 -14.06 -10.85 -1.42
N THR A 317 -12.96 -10.58 -0.73
CA THR A 317 -11.66 -11.25 -0.91
C THR A 317 -11.75 -12.78 -0.66
N ASP A 318 -12.51 -13.22 0.37
CA ASP A 318 -12.71 -14.65 0.64
C ASP A 318 -13.47 -15.35 -0.50
N ILE A 319 -14.49 -14.68 -1.04
CA ILE A 319 -15.27 -15.21 -2.16
C ILE A 319 -14.39 -15.30 -3.40
N PHE A 320 -13.64 -14.25 -3.73
CA PHE A 320 -12.64 -14.25 -4.81
C PHE A 320 -11.68 -15.44 -4.66
N SER A 321 -11.08 -15.58 -3.48
CA SER A 321 -10.14 -16.66 -3.14
C SER A 321 -10.72 -18.05 -3.38
N LYS A 322 -11.96 -18.30 -2.92
CA LYS A 322 -12.65 -19.58 -3.06
C LYS A 322 -12.94 -19.89 -4.52
N VAL A 323 -13.53 -18.92 -5.23
CA VAL A 323 -13.95 -19.08 -6.63
C VAL A 323 -12.76 -19.27 -7.56
N LEU A 324 -11.70 -18.46 -7.41
CA LEU A 324 -10.50 -18.58 -8.23
C LEU A 324 -9.80 -19.93 -8.01
N ALA A 325 -9.75 -20.42 -6.77
CA ALA A 325 -9.22 -21.75 -6.47
C ALA A 325 -10.04 -22.87 -7.15
N ASP A 326 -11.36 -22.73 -7.18
CA ASP A 326 -12.24 -23.73 -7.84
C ASP A 326 -12.13 -23.68 -9.36
N ILE A 327 -11.92 -22.51 -9.96
CA ILE A 327 -11.61 -22.37 -11.40
C ILE A 327 -10.25 -23.01 -11.69
N GLY A 328 -9.21 -22.70 -10.87
CA GLY A 328 -7.86 -23.25 -11.04
C GLY A 328 -7.77 -24.80 -10.98
N LYS A 329 -8.70 -25.48 -10.26
CA LYS A 329 -8.83 -26.95 -10.30
C LYS A 329 -9.28 -27.46 -11.66
N LYS A 330 -10.12 -26.70 -12.36
CA LYS A 330 -10.76 -27.09 -13.62
C LYS A 330 -9.95 -26.66 -14.85
N ASP A 331 -9.34 -25.48 -14.78
CA ASP A 331 -8.57 -24.90 -15.88
C ASP A 331 -7.09 -24.71 -15.48
N LYS A 332 -6.21 -25.51 -16.10
CA LYS A 332 -4.76 -25.46 -15.86
C LYS A 332 -4.08 -24.22 -16.46
N LYS A 333 -4.75 -23.49 -17.34
CA LYS A 333 -4.23 -22.25 -17.92
C LYS A 333 -4.33 -21.06 -16.95
N VAL A 334 -5.16 -21.16 -15.93
CA VAL A 334 -5.31 -20.09 -14.94
C VAL A 334 -4.07 -20.01 -14.05
N VAL A 335 -3.47 -18.83 -14.00
CA VAL A 335 -2.31 -18.50 -13.16
C VAL A 335 -2.62 -17.26 -12.33
N ALA A 336 -2.09 -17.20 -11.12
CA ALA A 336 -2.32 -16.10 -10.20
C ALA A 336 -1.02 -15.36 -9.90
N ILE A 337 -1.10 -14.02 -9.90
CA ILE A 337 0.03 -13.12 -9.70
C ILE A 337 -0.31 -12.15 -8.57
N THR A 338 0.65 -11.86 -7.70
CA THR A 338 0.55 -10.83 -6.68
C THR A 338 1.88 -10.09 -6.51
N ALA A 339 1.80 -8.88 -5.97
CA ALA A 339 2.97 -8.07 -5.62
C ALA A 339 3.11 -8.00 -4.09
N ALA A 340 3.66 -9.06 -3.47
CA ALA A 340 3.88 -9.22 -2.02
C ALA A 340 2.60 -9.19 -1.15
N MET A 341 1.42 -9.43 -1.73
CA MET A 341 0.11 -9.31 -1.06
C MET A 341 -0.71 -10.60 -1.10
N ALA A 342 -0.09 -11.78 -1.12
CA ALA A 342 -0.79 -13.05 -1.26
C ALA A 342 -1.92 -13.27 -0.24
N ASP A 343 -1.69 -12.97 1.03
CA ASP A 343 -2.70 -13.09 2.09
C ASP A 343 -3.78 -12.02 1.93
N GLY A 344 -3.38 -10.77 1.73
CA GLY A 344 -4.27 -9.63 1.64
C GLY A 344 -5.23 -9.66 0.44
N THR A 345 -4.83 -10.26 -0.68
CA THR A 345 -5.65 -10.44 -1.89
C THR A 345 -6.32 -11.81 -1.97
N GLY A 346 -6.18 -12.66 -0.93
CA GLY A 346 -6.78 -14.00 -0.87
C GLY A 346 -6.11 -15.06 -1.75
N LEU A 347 -4.96 -14.75 -2.37
CA LEU A 347 -4.26 -15.68 -3.25
C LEU A 347 -3.49 -16.79 -2.53
N SER A 348 -3.30 -16.70 -1.21
CA SER A 348 -2.62 -17.75 -0.41
C SER A 348 -3.27 -19.13 -0.53
N ARG A 349 -4.60 -19.20 -0.74
CA ARG A 349 -5.31 -20.45 -1.04
C ARG A 349 -4.88 -21.03 -2.39
N PHE A 350 -4.81 -20.20 -3.44
CA PHE A 350 -4.38 -20.60 -4.78
C PHE A 350 -2.91 -21.05 -4.76
N ALA A 351 -2.04 -20.30 -4.08
CA ALA A 351 -0.64 -20.62 -3.90
C ALA A 351 -0.39 -21.99 -3.25
N LYS A 352 -1.18 -22.34 -2.22
CA LYS A 352 -1.10 -23.65 -1.56
C LYS A 352 -1.55 -24.81 -2.45
N LEU A 353 -2.57 -24.59 -3.29
CA LEU A 353 -3.13 -25.63 -4.17
C LEU A 353 -2.33 -25.78 -5.47
N PHE A 354 -1.76 -24.70 -5.98
CA PHE A 354 -1.12 -24.66 -7.30
C PHE A 354 0.18 -23.84 -7.25
N PRO A 355 1.19 -24.27 -6.48
CA PRO A 355 2.42 -23.49 -6.29
C PRO A 355 3.17 -23.19 -7.59
N GLU A 356 3.08 -24.08 -8.61
CA GLU A 356 3.70 -23.89 -9.92
C GLU A 356 2.97 -22.88 -10.83
N ARG A 357 1.78 -22.45 -10.44
CA ARG A 357 0.96 -21.47 -11.17
C ARG A 357 0.68 -20.21 -10.36
N PHE A 358 1.41 -20.04 -9.28
CA PHE A 358 1.35 -18.86 -8.43
C PHE A 358 2.68 -18.11 -8.49
N PHE A 359 2.60 -16.80 -8.70
CA PHE A 359 3.76 -15.93 -8.80
C PHE A 359 3.62 -14.73 -7.83
N ASP A 360 4.48 -14.70 -6.83
CA ASP A 360 4.71 -13.49 -6.03
C ASP A 360 5.97 -12.82 -6.57
N VAL A 361 5.82 -11.61 -7.08
CA VAL A 361 6.92 -10.87 -7.73
C VAL A 361 7.65 -9.90 -6.78
N GLY A 362 7.29 -9.89 -5.50
CA GLY A 362 7.74 -8.85 -4.57
C GLY A 362 6.93 -7.56 -4.74
N ILE A 363 7.37 -6.46 -4.13
CA ILE A 363 6.68 -5.16 -4.26
C ILE A 363 7.07 -4.53 -5.60
N ALA A 364 6.47 -5.02 -6.69
CA ALA A 364 6.81 -4.67 -8.07
C ALA A 364 5.59 -4.78 -8.98
N GLU A 365 4.63 -3.88 -8.79
CA GLU A 365 3.33 -3.88 -9.49
C GLU A 365 3.50 -3.69 -10.99
N GLU A 366 4.43 -2.85 -11.42
CA GLU A 366 4.78 -2.60 -12.83
C GLU A 366 5.23 -3.90 -13.50
N HIS A 367 6.16 -4.62 -12.85
CA HIS A 367 6.63 -5.92 -13.32
C HIS A 367 5.50 -6.95 -13.35
N ALA A 368 4.64 -6.99 -12.30
CA ALA A 368 3.52 -7.91 -12.23
C ALA A 368 2.58 -7.78 -13.43
N MET A 369 2.28 -6.54 -13.83
CA MET A 369 1.37 -6.27 -14.95
C MET A 369 1.99 -6.68 -16.31
N THR A 370 3.23 -6.29 -16.57
CA THR A 370 3.93 -6.71 -17.81
C THR A 370 4.14 -8.22 -17.86
N PHE A 371 4.44 -8.86 -16.71
CA PHE A 371 4.55 -10.30 -16.59
C PHE A 371 3.21 -11.00 -16.89
N ALA A 372 2.10 -10.45 -16.40
CA ALA A 372 0.76 -10.93 -16.74
C ALA A 372 0.48 -10.83 -18.25
N ALA A 373 0.85 -9.71 -18.87
CA ALA A 373 0.74 -9.55 -20.32
C ALA A 373 1.52 -10.63 -21.09
N GLY A 374 2.77 -10.89 -20.68
CA GLY A 374 3.59 -11.95 -21.26
C GLY A 374 2.96 -13.36 -21.13
N LEU A 375 2.39 -13.66 -19.95
CA LEU A 375 1.67 -14.92 -19.72
C LEU A 375 0.42 -15.06 -20.61
N ALA A 376 -0.35 -13.96 -20.76
CA ALA A 376 -1.52 -13.94 -21.65
C ALA A 376 -1.11 -14.14 -23.11
N ALA A 377 -0.08 -13.44 -23.59
CA ALA A 377 0.47 -13.62 -24.93
C ALA A 377 1.00 -15.06 -25.15
N GLY A 378 1.49 -15.72 -24.10
CA GLY A 378 1.88 -17.14 -24.08
C GLY A 378 0.70 -18.12 -23.98
N GLY A 379 -0.57 -17.65 -24.02
CA GLY A 379 -1.78 -18.47 -24.02
C GLY A 379 -2.26 -18.94 -22.66
N MET A 380 -1.77 -18.33 -21.56
CA MET A 380 -2.28 -18.54 -20.20
C MET A 380 -3.43 -17.57 -19.90
N LYS A 381 -4.13 -17.79 -18.79
CA LYS A 381 -5.18 -16.92 -18.25
C LYS A 381 -4.68 -16.29 -16.94
N PRO A 382 -3.93 -15.19 -16.99
CA PRO A 382 -3.37 -14.56 -15.81
C PRO A 382 -4.42 -13.75 -15.04
N VAL A 383 -4.40 -13.88 -13.71
CA VAL A 383 -5.17 -13.09 -12.77
C VAL A 383 -4.19 -12.37 -11.87
N PHE A 384 -4.03 -11.07 -12.06
CA PHE A 384 -3.22 -10.20 -11.21
C PHE A 384 -4.10 -9.57 -10.14
N ALA A 385 -3.88 -9.93 -8.86
CA ALA A 385 -4.62 -9.38 -7.73
C ALA A 385 -3.76 -8.35 -6.99
N VAL A 386 -4.30 -7.15 -6.87
CA VAL A 386 -3.60 -5.97 -6.34
C VAL A 386 -4.58 -5.04 -5.64
N TYR A 387 -4.11 -4.26 -4.65
CA TYR A 387 -4.94 -3.22 -4.03
C TYR A 387 -5.14 -2.05 -4.99
N SER A 388 -6.32 -1.45 -4.96
CA SER A 388 -6.70 -0.32 -5.81
C SER A 388 -5.65 0.80 -5.80
N SER A 389 -5.23 1.25 -4.62
CA SER A 389 -4.23 2.32 -4.48
C SER A 389 -2.84 1.94 -5.02
N PHE A 390 -2.46 0.65 -4.99
CA PHE A 390 -1.16 0.18 -5.49
C PHE A 390 -1.18 -0.10 -6.99
N LEU A 391 -2.35 -0.38 -7.56
CA LEU A 391 -2.52 -0.52 -9.01
C LEU A 391 -2.12 0.75 -9.77
N GLN A 392 -2.16 1.91 -9.13
CA GLN A 392 -1.70 3.18 -9.71
C GLN A 392 -0.29 3.09 -10.30
N ARG A 393 0.61 2.28 -9.70
CA ARG A 393 1.98 2.08 -10.19
C ARG A 393 2.03 1.34 -11.52
N ALA A 394 1.07 0.49 -11.80
CA ALA A 394 1.00 -0.30 -13.02
C ALA A 394 0.10 0.33 -14.10
N PHE A 395 -0.18 1.64 -14.00
CA PHE A 395 -1.08 2.34 -14.93
C PHE A 395 -0.52 2.33 -16.36
N ASP A 396 0.75 2.69 -16.55
CA ASP A 396 1.41 2.66 -17.85
C ASP A 396 1.41 1.26 -18.48
N GLN A 397 1.78 0.23 -17.70
CA GLN A 397 1.83 -1.15 -18.18
C GLN A 397 0.42 -1.69 -18.48
N THR A 398 -0.61 -1.21 -17.78
CA THR A 398 -2.00 -1.54 -18.11
C THR A 398 -2.38 -0.98 -19.47
N ILE A 399 -1.99 0.26 -19.79
CA ILE A 399 -2.24 0.89 -21.10
C ILE A 399 -1.44 0.19 -22.18
N HIS A 400 -0.11 0.17 -22.03
CA HIS A 400 0.83 -0.19 -23.08
C HIS A 400 0.96 -1.70 -23.30
N ASP A 401 1.16 -2.46 -22.21
CA ASP A 401 1.49 -3.87 -22.32
C ASP A 401 0.26 -4.78 -22.40
N VAL A 402 -0.84 -4.37 -21.76
CA VAL A 402 -2.07 -5.17 -21.70
C VAL A 402 -3.10 -4.69 -22.71
N CYS A 403 -3.59 -3.44 -22.56
CA CYS A 403 -4.78 -2.99 -23.28
C CYS A 403 -4.52 -2.59 -24.73
N LEU A 404 -3.36 -2.00 -25.04
CA LEU A 404 -2.95 -1.71 -26.42
C LEU A 404 -2.87 -2.99 -27.25
N GLN A 405 -2.39 -4.07 -26.67
CA GLN A 405 -2.29 -5.40 -27.30
C GLN A 405 -3.57 -6.23 -27.14
N ASN A 406 -4.57 -5.70 -26.42
CA ASN A 406 -5.86 -6.36 -26.16
C ASN A 406 -5.74 -7.78 -25.55
N LEU A 407 -4.77 -7.98 -24.65
CA LEU A 407 -4.47 -9.27 -24.03
C LEU A 407 -5.46 -9.60 -22.91
N PRO A 408 -5.93 -10.86 -22.80
CA PRO A 408 -6.92 -11.28 -21.80
C PRO A 408 -6.29 -11.42 -20.41
N VAL A 409 -6.01 -10.29 -19.77
CA VAL A 409 -5.54 -10.21 -18.38
C VAL A 409 -6.70 -9.83 -17.48
N VAL A 410 -6.89 -10.58 -16.39
CA VAL A 410 -7.82 -10.21 -15.31
C VAL A 410 -7.06 -9.42 -14.25
N ILE A 411 -7.49 -8.19 -14.00
CA ILE A 411 -6.99 -7.33 -12.93
C ILE A 411 -8.01 -7.39 -11.79
N ALA A 412 -7.71 -8.14 -10.73
CA ALA A 412 -8.56 -8.21 -9.54
C ALA A 412 -8.18 -7.06 -8.59
N VAL A 413 -8.99 -5.99 -8.64
CA VAL A 413 -8.77 -4.74 -7.91
C VAL A 413 -9.42 -4.83 -6.54
N ASP A 414 -8.66 -5.23 -5.54
CA ASP A 414 -9.10 -5.35 -4.15
C ASP A 414 -8.96 -4.00 -3.42
N ARG A 415 -9.67 -3.79 -2.32
CA ARG A 415 -9.68 -2.54 -1.53
C ARG A 415 -10.10 -1.30 -2.34
N ALA A 416 -11.04 -1.46 -3.24
CA ALA A 416 -11.63 -0.34 -3.97
C ALA A 416 -12.58 0.46 -3.06
N GLY A 417 -12.62 1.76 -3.26
CA GLY A 417 -13.37 2.69 -2.41
C GLY A 417 -12.63 3.04 -1.11
N LEU A 418 -13.39 3.45 -0.10
CA LEU A 418 -12.85 3.84 1.20
C LEU A 418 -12.39 2.61 1.99
N VAL A 419 -11.14 2.60 2.42
CA VAL A 419 -10.55 1.52 3.21
C VAL A 419 -10.30 1.89 4.67
N GLY A 420 -10.35 3.18 4.99
CA GLY A 420 -10.46 3.71 6.34
C GLY A 420 -9.13 4.11 6.98
N SER A 421 -8.66 3.32 7.92
CA SER A 421 -7.66 3.70 8.93
C SER A 421 -6.26 4.09 8.41
N ASP A 422 -5.90 3.77 7.17
CA ASP A 422 -4.59 4.08 6.59
C ASP A 422 -4.59 5.39 5.75
N GLY A 423 -5.76 6.00 5.59
CA GLY A 423 -5.93 7.34 5.07
C GLY A 423 -5.61 7.51 3.59
N GLU A 424 -5.25 8.72 3.23
CA GLU A 424 -5.15 9.25 1.87
C GLU A 424 -4.27 8.39 0.95
N THR A 425 -3.24 7.76 1.51
CA THR A 425 -2.29 6.93 0.74
C THR A 425 -2.83 5.54 0.38
N HIS A 426 -3.93 5.12 1.04
CA HIS A 426 -4.47 3.77 0.88
C HIS A 426 -5.93 3.74 0.41
N GLN A 427 -6.65 4.88 0.42
CA GLN A 427 -8.01 4.94 -0.12
C GLN A 427 -8.01 4.56 -1.61
N GLY A 428 -8.87 3.61 -1.98
CA GLY A 428 -9.02 3.12 -3.36
C GLY A 428 -10.07 3.90 -4.14
N VAL A 429 -9.98 5.22 -4.14
CA VAL A 429 -11.04 6.11 -4.64
C VAL A 429 -10.76 6.72 -6.00
N PHE A 430 -9.67 6.33 -6.66
CA PHE A 430 -9.26 6.87 -7.95
C PHE A 430 -9.35 5.85 -9.09
N ASP A 431 -9.58 4.57 -8.78
CA ASP A 431 -9.45 3.47 -9.73
C ASP A 431 -10.46 3.53 -10.88
N LEU A 432 -11.72 3.88 -10.62
CA LEU A 432 -12.69 4.04 -11.70
C LEU A 432 -12.28 5.16 -12.66
N SER A 433 -11.75 6.26 -12.15
CA SER A 433 -11.33 7.39 -12.95
C SER A 433 -10.14 7.04 -13.86
N PHE A 434 -9.02 6.54 -13.29
CA PHE A 434 -7.83 6.29 -14.11
C PHE A 434 -7.98 5.05 -15.01
N LEU A 435 -8.73 4.02 -14.61
CA LEU A 435 -8.98 2.85 -15.46
C LEU A 435 -9.93 3.17 -16.62
N SER A 436 -10.89 4.05 -16.40
CA SER A 436 -11.85 4.44 -17.45
C SER A 436 -11.21 5.16 -18.64
N LEU A 437 -10.04 5.79 -18.45
CA LEU A 437 -9.26 6.41 -19.52
C LEU A 437 -8.70 5.40 -20.53
N ILE A 438 -8.54 4.12 -20.13
CA ILE A 438 -7.79 3.14 -20.92
C ILE A 438 -8.69 2.49 -21.97
N PRO A 439 -8.40 2.63 -23.28
CA PRO A 439 -9.12 1.90 -24.33
C PRO A 439 -9.03 0.38 -24.16
N ASN A 440 -10.00 -0.35 -24.65
CA ASN A 440 -10.10 -1.82 -24.61
C ASN A 440 -10.24 -2.44 -23.21
N LEU A 441 -10.13 -1.67 -22.12
CA LEU A 441 -10.33 -2.18 -20.77
C LEU A 441 -11.82 -2.22 -20.43
N SER A 442 -12.30 -3.37 -19.96
CA SER A 442 -13.63 -3.51 -19.34
C SER A 442 -13.52 -3.40 -17.82
N ILE A 443 -14.49 -2.74 -17.17
CA ILE A 443 -14.48 -2.54 -15.71
C ILE A 443 -15.80 -3.04 -15.14
N LEU A 444 -15.71 -4.03 -14.22
CA LEU A 444 -16.84 -4.66 -13.54
C LEU A 444 -16.78 -4.37 -12.03
N SER A 445 -17.96 -4.26 -11.41
CA SER A 445 -18.06 -4.12 -9.95
C SER A 445 -19.29 -4.85 -9.42
N PRO A 446 -19.14 -5.87 -8.55
CA PRO A 446 -20.22 -6.73 -8.08
C PRO A 446 -21.04 -6.05 -6.97
N LYS A 447 -22.37 -6.16 -7.05
CA LYS A 447 -23.30 -5.63 -6.03
C LYS A 447 -23.31 -6.40 -4.71
N ASN A 448 -23.05 -7.72 -4.76
CA ASN A 448 -23.12 -8.60 -3.60
C ASN A 448 -22.25 -9.86 -3.76
N ARG A 449 -22.27 -10.74 -2.73
CA ARG A 449 -21.46 -11.97 -2.68
C ARG A 449 -21.69 -12.93 -3.85
N TRP A 450 -22.89 -13.04 -4.35
CA TRP A 450 -23.22 -13.98 -5.44
C TRP A 450 -22.74 -13.43 -6.77
N GLU A 451 -23.00 -12.16 -7.03
CA GLU A 451 -22.51 -11.51 -8.25
C GLU A 451 -20.99 -11.45 -8.28
N MET A 452 -20.32 -11.30 -7.12
CA MET A 452 -18.85 -11.43 -7.03
C MET A 452 -18.38 -12.79 -7.58
N ALA A 453 -19.02 -13.88 -7.14
CA ALA A 453 -18.66 -15.21 -7.62
C ALA A 453 -18.90 -15.41 -9.13
N ASP A 454 -20.00 -14.85 -9.65
CA ASP A 454 -20.36 -14.93 -11.07
C ASP A 454 -19.43 -14.05 -11.91
N MET A 455 -19.06 -12.84 -11.44
CA MET A 455 -18.12 -11.94 -12.13
C MET A 455 -16.68 -12.47 -12.17
N VAL A 456 -16.21 -13.17 -11.13
CA VAL A 456 -14.89 -13.84 -11.17
C VAL A 456 -14.86 -14.89 -12.29
N ARG A 457 -15.92 -15.70 -12.42
CA ARG A 457 -16.03 -16.70 -13.51
C ARG A 457 -16.08 -16.03 -14.87
N PHE A 458 -16.92 -15.00 -15.00
CA PHE A 458 -17.02 -14.22 -16.24
C PHE A 458 -15.67 -13.64 -16.64
N ALA A 459 -14.96 -12.98 -15.70
CA ALA A 459 -13.69 -12.32 -15.97
C ALA A 459 -12.59 -13.29 -16.43
N VAL A 460 -12.49 -14.49 -15.83
CA VAL A 460 -11.49 -15.51 -16.21
C VAL A 460 -11.77 -16.12 -17.59
N ASP A 461 -13.04 -16.17 -18.01
CA ASP A 461 -13.41 -16.67 -19.33
C ASP A 461 -13.51 -15.58 -20.40
N PHE A 462 -13.43 -14.31 -20.02
CA PHE A 462 -13.45 -13.18 -20.93
C PHE A 462 -12.17 -13.09 -21.76
N GLN A 463 -12.30 -12.79 -23.06
CA GLN A 463 -11.18 -12.86 -24.01
C GLN A 463 -10.46 -11.51 -24.23
N TYR A 464 -10.74 -10.54 -23.38
CA TYR A 464 -10.20 -9.18 -23.48
C TYR A 464 -9.76 -8.70 -22.08
N PRO A 465 -9.00 -7.59 -21.97
CA PRO A 465 -8.61 -7.03 -20.69
C PRO A 465 -9.81 -6.68 -19.81
N VAL A 466 -9.76 -7.07 -18.55
CA VAL A 466 -10.87 -6.83 -17.62
C VAL A 466 -10.38 -6.52 -16.21
N ALA A 467 -10.89 -5.46 -15.61
CA ALA A 467 -10.72 -5.12 -14.21
C ALA A 467 -12.00 -5.49 -13.44
N LEU A 468 -11.84 -6.30 -12.39
CA LEU A 468 -12.89 -6.65 -11.44
C LEU A 468 -12.63 -5.93 -10.12
N ARG A 469 -13.43 -4.92 -9.84
CA ARG A 469 -13.28 -4.01 -8.70
C ARG A 469 -14.20 -4.38 -7.55
N TYR A 470 -13.63 -4.57 -6.34
CA TYR A 470 -14.40 -4.93 -5.14
C TYR A 470 -13.79 -4.33 -3.86
N PRO A 471 -14.63 -4.03 -2.82
CA PRO A 471 -14.17 -3.35 -1.62
C PRO A 471 -13.51 -4.29 -0.62
N ARG A 472 -12.88 -3.68 0.38
CA ARG A 472 -12.50 -4.35 1.62
C ARG A 472 -13.73 -4.62 2.49
N GLY A 473 -13.77 -5.76 3.17
CA GLY A 473 -14.78 -6.06 4.19
C GLY A 473 -15.78 -7.12 3.78
N GLU A 474 -16.83 -7.25 4.59
CA GLU A 474 -17.86 -8.26 4.43
C GLU A 474 -18.62 -8.11 3.11
N ALA A 475 -18.87 -9.24 2.46
CA ALA A 475 -19.65 -9.22 1.24
C ALA A 475 -21.14 -9.04 1.54
N TYR A 476 -21.76 -8.07 0.87
CA TYR A 476 -23.16 -7.77 1.02
C TYR A 476 -24.04 -8.97 0.68
N GLU A 477 -25.07 -9.24 1.51
CA GLU A 477 -25.98 -10.38 1.38
C GLU A 477 -27.41 -9.98 0.98
N GLY A 478 -27.67 -8.70 0.73
CA GLY A 478 -28.93 -8.21 0.18
C GLY A 478 -29.05 -8.45 -1.33
N LEU A 479 -30.22 -8.14 -1.88
CA LEU A 479 -30.54 -8.27 -3.31
C LEU A 479 -30.25 -9.66 -3.88
N LYS A 480 -30.44 -10.71 -3.06
CA LYS A 480 -30.14 -12.12 -3.39
C LYS A 480 -31.06 -12.70 -4.45
N GLU A 481 -32.27 -12.17 -4.57
CA GLU A 481 -33.31 -12.56 -5.54
C GLU A 481 -32.96 -12.14 -6.96
N PHE A 482 -32.13 -11.11 -7.13
CA PHE A 482 -31.70 -10.60 -8.43
C PHE A 482 -30.43 -11.32 -8.88
N ARG A 483 -30.58 -12.30 -9.78
CA ARG A 483 -29.53 -13.20 -10.25
C ARG A 483 -29.51 -13.34 -11.77
N ALA A 484 -29.81 -12.26 -12.49
CA ALA A 484 -29.71 -12.27 -13.94
C ALA A 484 -28.26 -12.61 -14.40
N PRO A 485 -28.08 -13.41 -15.46
CA PRO A 485 -26.75 -13.71 -16.00
C PRO A 485 -25.95 -12.45 -16.28
N ILE A 486 -24.62 -12.57 -16.19
CA ILE A 486 -23.72 -11.46 -16.57
C ILE A 486 -23.62 -11.39 -18.10
N GLU A 487 -24.17 -10.36 -18.67
CA GLU A 487 -24.07 -10.06 -20.10
C GLU A 487 -23.12 -8.87 -20.29
N TYR A 488 -22.20 -8.99 -21.25
CA TYR A 488 -21.18 -7.96 -21.50
C TYR A 488 -21.81 -6.58 -21.80
N GLY A 489 -21.40 -5.59 -21.02
CA GLY A 489 -21.83 -4.20 -21.15
C GLY A 489 -23.30 -3.95 -20.77
N LYS A 490 -23.98 -4.88 -20.10
CA LYS A 490 -25.37 -4.73 -19.67
C LYS A 490 -25.49 -4.52 -18.16
N SER A 491 -26.28 -3.51 -17.80
CA SER A 491 -26.74 -3.26 -16.44
C SER A 491 -27.89 -4.20 -16.05
N GLU A 492 -28.19 -4.28 -14.75
CA GLU A 492 -29.32 -5.07 -14.25
C GLU A 492 -30.37 -4.14 -13.61
N LEU A 493 -31.60 -4.17 -14.15
CA LEU A 493 -32.73 -3.48 -13.55
C LEU A 493 -33.27 -4.33 -12.38
N LEU A 494 -33.22 -3.77 -11.18
CA LEU A 494 -33.67 -4.44 -9.96
C LEU A 494 -35.13 -4.13 -9.65
N TYR A 495 -35.46 -2.85 -9.63
CA TYR A 495 -36.84 -2.37 -9.44
C TYR A 495 -37.17 -1.37 -10.55
N GLU A 496 -38.32 -1.60 -11.22
CA GLU A 496 -38.81 -0.73 -12.29
C GLU A 496 -39.97 0.11 -11.77
N GLU A 497 -39.76 1.41 -11.73
CA GLU A 497 -40.76 2.42 -11.38
C GLU A 497 -40.61 3.61 -12.34
N SER A 498 -40.97 4.84 -11.93
CA SER A 498 -40.80 6.04 -12.73
C SER A 498 -40.15 7.17 -11.93
N GLU A 499 -40.15 8.39 -12.45
CA GLU A 499 -39.69 9.65 -11.86
C GLU A 499 -38.19 9.72 -11.59
N ILE A 500 -37.65 8.92 -10.66
CA ILE A 500 -36.23 8.91 -10.29
C ILE A 500 -35.64 7.53 -10.57
N ALA A 501 -34.51 7.47 -11.24
CA ALA A 501 -33.73 6.26 -11.40
C ALA A 501 -32.45 6.38 -10.56
N VAL A 502 -32.18 5.40 -9.69
CA VAL A 502 -30.91 5.30 -8.95
C VAL A 502 -30.08 4.19 -9.57
N MET A 503 -28.92 4.54 -10.11
CA MET A 503 -27.95 3.63 -10.71
C MET A 503 -26.67 3.64 -9.89
N PHE A 504 -26.30 2.50 -9.31
CA PHE A 504 -25.17 2.38 -8.41
C PHE A 504 -24.05 1.49 -8.98
N VAL A 505 -22.84 1.72 -8.50
CA VAL A 505 -21.65 0.92 -8.84
C VAL A 505 -21.31 -0.03 -7.68
N GLY A 506 -21.39 -1.33 -7.97
CA GLY A 506 -20.86 -2.39 -7.11
C GLY A 506 -21.41 -2.39 -5.69
N HIS A 507 -20.52 -2.37 -4.72
CA HIS A 507 -20.87 -2.47 -3.30
C HIS A 507 -21.69 -1.31 -2.75
N MET A 508 -21.83 -0.22 -3.50
CA MET A 508 -22.79 0.84 -3.13
C MET A 508 -24.24 0.38 -3.15
N SER A 509 -24.50 -0.87 -3.55
CA SER A 509 -25.80 -1.53 -3.55
C SER A 509 -26.55 -1.42 -2.23
N PHE A 510 -25.87 -1.63 -1.09
CA PHE A 510 -26.47 -1.56 0.24
C PHE A 510 -27.01 -0.16 0.56
N LEU A 511 -26.29 0.88 0.14
CA LEU A 511 -26.65 2.28 0.33
C LEU A 511 -27.76 2.71 -0.65
N ALA A 512 -27.63 2.31 -1.91
CA ALA A 512 -28.60 2.62 -2.95
C ALA A 512 -29.99 2.01 -2.67
N GLU A 513 -30.03 0.82 -2.09
CA GLU A 513 -31.28 0.19 -1.63
C GLU A 513 -31.95 1.03 -0.53
N GLN A 514 -31.18 1.47 0.47
CA GLN A 514 -31.69 2.33 1.55
C GLN A 514 -32.14 3.71 1.05
N VAL A 515 -31.38 4.33 0.15
CA VAL A 515 -31.74 5.61 -0.49
C VAL A 515 -33.07 5.48 -1.26
N ARG A 516 -33.23 4.39 -2.01
CA ARG A 516 -34.49 4.11 -2.70
C ARG A 516 -35.67 4.04 -1.73
N GLU A 517 -35.54 3.29 -0.63
CA GLU A 517 -36.61 3.18 0.36
C GLU A 517 -37.00 4.53 0.99
N ASP A 518 -36.01 5.39 1.26
CA ASP A 518 -36.29 6.74 1.80
C ASP A 518 -36.95 7.66 0.79
N LEU A 519 -36.52 7.62 -0.47
CA LEU A 519 -37.16 8.37 -1.55
C LEU A 519 -38.62 7.91 -1.72
N LYS A 520 -38.91 6.61 -1.62
CA LYS A 520 -40.29 6.09 -1.62
C LYS A 520 -41.10 6.55 -0.42
N ALA A 521 -40.50 6.55 0.77
CA ALA A 521 -41.14 7.08 1.97
C ALA A 521 -41.46 8.59 1.86
N ALA A 522 -40.62 9.33 1.10
CA ALA A 522 -40.85 10.73 0.74
C ALA A 522 -41.86 10.94 -0.41
N GLY A 523 -42.48 9.86 -0.93
CA GLY A 523 -43.51 9.92 -1.95
C GLY A 523 -43.06 9.85 -3.40
N TYR A 524 -41.77 9.53 -3.66
CA TYR A 524 -41.24 9.38 -5.02
C TYR A 524 -41.37 7.93 -5.51
N GLN A 525 -41.58 7.77 -6.81
CA GLN A 525 -41.40 6.52 -7.51
C GLN A 525 -39.94 6.40 -7.93
N CYS A 526 -39.26 5.31 -7.56
CA CYS A 526 -37.82 5.20 -7.69
C CYS A 526 -37.39 3.83 -8.22
N SER A 527 -36.88 3.81 -9.44
CA SER A 527 -36.22 2.64 -10.04
C SER A 527 -34.85 2.43 -9.41
N LEU A 528 -34.39 1.16 -9.34
CA LEU A 528 -33.05 0.80 -8.84
C LEU A 528 -32.32 -0.03 -9.89
N ILE A 529 -31.11 0.36 -10.25
CA ILE A 529 -30.32 -0.22 -11.32
C ILE A 529 -28.90 -0.49 -10.83
N ASN A 530 -28.45 -1.72 -11.01
CA ASN A 530 -27.07 -2.11 -10.80
C ASN A 530 -26.30 -1.90 -12.10
N ALA A 531 -25.34 -0.99 -12.12
CA ALA A 531 -24.54 -0.69 -13.30
C ALA A 531 -23.77 -1.91 -13.82
N ARG A 532 -23.30 -2.81 -12.95
CA ARG A 532 -22.45 -3.98 -13.23
C ARG A 532 -21.14 -3.62 -13.93
N PHE A 533 -21.25 -2.96 -15.12
CA PHE A 533 -20.13 -2.46 -15.89
C PHE A 533 -20.04 -0.94 -15.74
N VAL A 534 -18.90 -0.47 -15.31
CA VAL A 534 -18.54 0.94 -15.38
C VAL A 534 -18.08 1.26 -16.80
N LYS A 535 -17.42 0.30 -17.44
CA LYS A 535 -16.98 0.34 -18.82
C LYS A 535 -17.08 -1.05 -19.47
N PRO A 536 -17.76 -1.19 -20.63
CA PRO A 536 -18.49 -0.14 -21.33
C PRO A 536 -19.77 0.28 -20.60
N LEU A 537 -20.18 1.53 -20.80
CA LEU A 537 -21.43 2.07 -20.27
C LEU A 537 -22.63 1.43 -20.98
N ASP A 538 -23.68 1.06 -20.24
CA ASP A 538 -24.94 0.57 -20.82
C ASP A 538 -25.79 1.74 -21.34
N THR A 539 -25.41 2.24 -22.50
CA THR A 539 -26.06 3.38 -23.15
C THR A 539 -27.51 3.12 -23.53
N GLU A 540 -27.86 1.87 -23.83
CA GLU A 540 -29.23 1.48 -24.14
C GLU A 540 -30.14 1.62 -22.91
N ARG A 541 -29.65 1.18 -21.74
CA ARG A 541 -30.37 1.36 -20.48
C ARG A 541 -30.60 2.83 -20.14
N ILE A 542 -29.60 3.69 -20.34
CA ILE A 542 -29.71 5.12 -20.07
C ILE A 542 -30.75 5.77 -20.97
N ARG A 543 -30.76 5.44 -22.28
CA ARG A 543 -31.82 5.94 -23.19
C ARG A 543 -33.20 5.47 -22.73
N LYS A 544 -33.36 4.21 -22.34
CA LYS A 544 -34.63 3.68 -21.88
C LYS A 544 -35.12 4.33 -20.57
N ILE A 545 -34.21 4.65 -19.65
CA ILE A 545 -34.50 5.39 -18.42
C ILE A 545 -35.12 6.75 -18.76
N SER A 546 -34.60 7.47 -19.76
CA SER A 546 -35.06 8.81 -20.11
C SER A 546 -36.50 8.88 -20.61
N GLU A 547 -37.10 7.75 -20.97
CA GLU A 547 -38.51 7.71 -21.44
C GLU A 547 -39.50 7.95 -20.30
N ASN A 548 -39.18 7.54 -19.07
CA ASN A 548 -40.09 7.55 -17.91
C ASN A 548 -39.53 8.22 -16.65
N HIS A 549 -38.27 8.69 -16.69
CA HIS A 549 -37.61 9.32 -15.55
C HIS A 549 -37.14 10.73 -15.93
N ARG A 550 -37.16 11.63 -14.95
CA ARG A 550 -36.65 13.00 -15.10
C ARG A 550 -35.25 13.20 -14.52
N ILE A 551 -34.87 12.32 -13.54
CA ILE A 551 -33.57 12.32 -12.90
C ILE A 551 -32.96 10.93 -12.94
N LEU A 552 -31.69 10.85 -13.27
CA LEU A 552 -30.82 9.69 -13.06
C LEU A 552 -29.79 10.02 -11.98
N VAL A 553 -29.88 9.36 -10.85
CA VAL A 553 -28.89 9.47 -9.75
C VAL A 553 -27.83 8.40 -9.94
N THR A 554 -26.56 8.77 -10.04
CA THR A 554 -25.45 7.80 -10.03
C THR A 554 -24.79 7.78 -8.68
N ILE A 555 -24.49 6.58 -8.13
CA ILE A 555 -23.82 6.42 -6.82
C ILE A 555 -22.56 5.58 -7.00
N GLU A 556 -21.41 6.19 -6.68
CA GLU A 556 -20.09 5.55 -6.74
C GLU A 556 -19.23 5.93 -5.54
N GLU A 557 -18.40 5.00 -5.05
CA GLU A 557 -17.38 5.28 -4.04
C GLU A 557 -16.03 5.49 -4.73
N ASN A 558 -15.96 6.62 -5.44
CA ASN A 558 -14.84 7.09 -6.25
C ASN A 558 -14.89 8.62 -6.34
N VAL A 559 -13.78 9.28 -6.71
CA VAL A 559 -13.83 10.70 -7.05
C VAL A 559 -14.73 10.92 -8.25
N LEU A 560 -15.48 12.03 -8.26
CA LEU A 560 -16.41 12.33 -9.33
C LEU A 560 -15.71 12.53 -10.66
N THR A 561 -14.57 13.25 -10.65
CA THR A 561 -13.79 13.55 -11.85
C THR A 561 -13.29 12.28 -12.54
N GLY A 562 -13.68 12.08 -13.78
CA GLY A 562 -13.41 10.86 -14.55
C GLY A 562 -14.16 9.61 -14.07
N GLY A 563 -15.01 9.74 -13.05
CA GLY A 563 -15.78 8.66 -12.46
C GLY A 563 -16.96 8.19 -13.33
N PHE A 564 -17.75 7.28 -12.79
CA PHE A 564 -18.91 6.70 -13.49
C PHE A 564 -19.99 7.76 -13.74
N GLY A 565 -20.27 8.61 -12.75
CA GLY A 565 -21.29 9.65 -12.85
C GLY A 565 -20.99 10.64 -13.96
N GLU A 566 -19.75 11.12 -14.06
CA GLU A 566 -19.31 12.05 -15.11
C GLU A 566 -19.40 11.41 -16.50
N GLN A 567 -19.07 10.12 -16.65
CA GLN A 567 -19.23 9.41 -17.92
C GLN A 567 -20.70 9.30 -18.34
N VAL A 568 -21.61 9.08 -17.39
CA VAL A 568 -23.06 9.09 -17.66
C VAL A 568 -23.54 10.48 -18.05
N GLU A 569 -23.07 11.52 -17.37
CA GLU A 569 -23.39 12.93 -17.66
C GLU A 569 -22.93 13.33 -19.06
N ASP A 570 -21.68 13.04 -19.40
CA ASP A 570 -21.11 13.30 -20.73
C ASP A 570 -21.91 12.58 -21.83
N PHE A 571 -22.27 11.31 -21.62
CA PHE A 571 -23.10 10.57 -22.57
C PHE A 571 -24.48 11.21 -22.76
N VAL A 572 -25.16 11.56 -21.68
CA VAL A 572 -26.49 12.21 -21.72
C VAL A 572 -26.42 13.54 -22.44
N MET A 573 -25.41 14.37 -22.20
CA MET A 573 -25.21 15.64 -22.87
C MET A 573 -24.92 15.49 -24.37
N ARG A 574 -23.99 14.61 -24.74
CA ARG A 574 -23.61 14.39 -26.14
C ARG A 574 -24.75 13.89 -27.00
N GLU A 575 -25.60 13.03 -26.43
CA GLU A 575 -26.76 12.47 -27.16
C GLU A 575 -28.00 13.38 -27.11
N GLY A 576 -27.93 14.49 -26.36
CA GLY A 576 -29.08 15.40 -26.21
C GLY A 576 -30.26 14.74 -25.50
N ILE A 577 -30.02 13.80 -24.58
CA ILE A 577 -31.06 13.06 -23.86
C ILE A 577 -31.69 14.00 -22.82
N PRO A 578 -33.04 14.15 -22.78
CA PRO A 578 -33.71 15.03 -21.84
C PRO A 578 -33.79 14.44 -20.44
N LEU A 579 -32.65 14.10 -19.84
CA LEU A 579 -32.49 13.46 -18.53
C LEU A 579 -31.51 14.27 -17.69
N LYS A 580 -31.90 14.67 -16.50
CA LYS A 580 -30.96 15.30 -15.57
C LYS A 580 -30.18 14.21 -14.84
N VAL A 581 -28.87 14.37 -14.76
CA VAL A 581 -28.00 13.49 -13.99
C VAL A 581 -27.65 14.16 -12.67
N CYS A 582 -27.80 13.43 -11.56
CA CYS A 582 -27.37 13.80 -10.21
C CYS A 582 -26.24 12.86 -9.79
N THR A 583 -25.00 13.34 -9.84
CA THR A 583 -23.81 12.53 -9.52
C THR A 583 -23.52 12.53 -8.02
N ILE A 584 -23.38 11.34 -7.43
CA ILE A 584 -23.03 11.12 -6.04
C ILE A 584 -21.71 10.34 -5.99
N GLY A 585 -20.69 10.99 -5.47
CA GLY A 585 -19.33 10.45 -5.34
C GLY A 585 -18.48 11.38 -4.47
N ILE A 586 -17.20 11.14 -4.42
CA ILE A 586 -16.24 11.91 -3.62
C ILE A 586 -15.83 13.17 -4.40
N SER A 587 -15.80 14.32 -3.72
CA SER A 587 -15.32 15.59 -4.29
C SER A 587 -13.81 15.54 -4.61
N ASP A 588 -13.29 16.60 -5.23
CA ASP A 588 -11.87 16.73 -5.58
C ASP A 588 -11.01 17.05 -4.35
N ASP A 589 -10.98 16.09 -3.40
CA ASP A 589 -10.25 16.16 -2.15
C ASP A 589 -9.66 14.81 -1.76
N TYR A 590 -8.57 14.83 -0.97
CA TYR A 590 -8.04 13.61 -0.34
C TYR A 590 -8.85 13.25 0.91
N VAL A 591 -9.28 12.00 1.00
CA VAL A 591 -10.02 11.50 2.16
C VAL A 591 -9.05 11.02 3.24
N GLU A 592 -9.10 11.63 4.41
CA GLU A 592 -8.26 11.31 5.57
C GLU A 592 -8.49 9.89 6.11
N HIS A 593 -7.72 9.52 7.14
CA HIS A 593 -7.90 8.25 7.84
C HIS A 593 -9.07 8.31 8.84
N GLY A 594 -9.70 7.16 9.05
CA GLY A 594 -10.81 7.04 10.00
C GLY A 594 -11.63 5.76 9.83
N ASN A 595 -12.71 5.67 10.59
CA ASN A 595 -13.72 4.64 10.36
C ASN A 595 -14.47 4.93 9.04
N VAL A 596 -14.72 3.90 8.24
CA VAL A 596 -15.32 4.06 6.89
C VAL A 596 -16.70 4.73 6.94
N ASP A 597 -17.54 4.42 7.95
CA ASP A 597 -18.87 5.03 8.04
C ASP A 597 -18.78 6.52 8.39
N VAL A 598 -17.80 6.92 9.22
CA VAL A 598 -17.51 8.34 9.49
C VAL A 598 -17.04 9.02 8.22
N LEU A 599 -16.10 8.42 7.48
CA LEU A 599 -15.58 8.97 6.24
C LEU A 599 -16.67 9.13 5.17
N ARG A 600 -17.57 8.13 5.02
CA ARG A 600 -18.71 8.25 4.11
C ARG A 600 -19.58 9.45 4.43
N LYS A 601 -19.85 9.69 5.71
CA LYS A 601 -20.63 10.84 6.15
C LYS A 601 -19.92 12.16 5.83
N GLU A 602 -18.60 12.22 6.07
CA GLU A 602 -17.79 13.42 5.77
C GLU A 602 -17.78 13.76 4.27
N VAL A 603 -17.76 12.76 3.40
CA VAL A 603 -17.75 12.96 1.94
C VAL A 603 -19.17 12.98 1.33
N GLY A 604 -20.23 12.94 2.15
CA GLY A 604 -21.61 12.97 1.68
C GLY A 604 -22.11 11.68 1.02
N LEU A 605 -21.41 10.55 1.24
CA LEU A 605 -21.78 9.21 0.79
C LEU A 605 -22.56 8.43 1.87
N ASP A 606 -23.40 9.14 2.61
CA ASP A 606 -24.32 8.54 3.56
C ASP A 606 -25.78 8.69 3.07
N ARG A 607 -26.66 7.87 3.64
CA ARG A 607 -28.07 7.78 3.29
C ARG A 607 -28.79 9.14 3.33
N GLU A 608 -28.63 9.89 4.42
CA GLU A 608 -29.33 11.16 4.65
C GLU A 608 -28.85 12.25 3.66
N SER A 609 -27.55 12.39 3.49
CA SER A 609 -26.93 13.36 2.59
C SER A 609 -27.35 13.13 1.14
N ILE A 610 -27.38 11.89 0.68
CA ILE A 610 -27.78 11.53 -0.68
C ILE A 610 -29.27 11.84 -0.91
N VAL A 611 -30.15 11.40 -0.03
CA VAL A 611 -31.60 11.65 -0.15
C VAL A 611 -31.90 13.14 -0.19
N LYS A 612 -31.27 13.93 0.70
CA LYS A 612 -31.41 15.39 0.74
C LYS A 612 -30.98 16.04 -0.58
N LYS A 613 -29.83 15.62 -1.13
CA LYS A 613 -29.34 16.15 -2.42
C LYS A 613 -30.28 15.81 -3.56
N VAL A 614 -30.76 14.58 -3.66
CA VAL A 614 -31.67 14.13 -4.72
C VAL A 614 -32.99 14.91 -4.68
N ILE A 615 -33.57 15.10 -3.48
CA ILE A 615 -34.81 15.88 -3.32
C ILE A 615 -34.60 17.33 -3.70
N ALA A 616 -33.49 17.96 -3.28
CA ALA A 616 -33.19 19.34 -3.64
C ALA A 616 -33.01 19.53 -5.16
N ASP A 617 -32.33 18.59 -5.82
CA ASP A 617 -32.15 18.62 -7.27
C ASP A 617 -33.51 18.42 -8.00
N ASP A 618 -34.38 17.55 -7.50
CA ASP A 618 -35.73 17.38 -8.08
C ASP A 618 -36.59 18.61 -7.93
N GLN A 619 -36.54 19.28 -6.77
CA GLN A 619 -37.29 20.52 -6.55
C GLN A 619 -36.83 21.61 -7.52
N ARG A 620 -35.52 21.78 -7.71
CA ARG A 620 -34.97 22.76 -8.66
C ARG A 620 -35.44 22.51 -10.10
N ILE A 621 -35.46 21.24 -10.54
CA ILE A 621 -35.97 20.88 -11.88
C ILE A 621 -37.44 21.19 -12.04
N LYS A 622 -38.25 21.06 -10.97
CA LYS A 622 -39.67 21.40 -11.00
C LYS A 622 -39.93 22.91 -11.07
N GLU A 623 -39.03 23.70 -10.48
CA GLU A 623 -39.10 25.18 -10.51
C GLU A 623 -38.64 25.77 -11.85
N GLU A 624 -37.75 25.09 -12.57
CA GLU A 624 -37.24 25.48 -13.88
C GLU A 624 -38.22 25.18 -15.04
N LYS A 625 -39.28 24.38 -14.80
CA LYS A 625 -40.36 24.04 -15.75
C LYS A 625 -41.59 24.92 -15.54
#